data_c39d1bb7437f23f846525e2cf6e9b761
#
_entry.id   c39d1bb7437f23f846525e2cf6e9b761
#
_cell.length_a   1.000
_cell.length_b   1.000
_cell.length_c   1.000
_cell.angle_alpha   90.00
_cell.angle_beta   90.00
_cell.angle_gamma   90.00
#
_symmetry.space_group_name_H-M   'P 1'
#
loop_
_entity.id
_entity.type
_entity.pdbx_description
1 polymer ?
#
loop_
_entity_poly.entity_id
_entity_poly.type
_entity_poly.pdbx_seq_one_letter_code
_entity_poly.pdbx_strand_id
1 'polypeptide(L)'
;MRPVCTQTDAGAPPPEPTVEYSADSTMETEGGMTMKSRVYHTPTKQRMEMGGADGSVTIIRKDKKVVWQVMGDMYMEMPLDQSNAPDMGGFDIQEQTEVGEETINGLKTTKTKIIATKPDGSKFGGFFWTTKEGVTVKMDLLSKEGDKKMRMASELTNVKIEKQNPALFEVPAGATKNDMGAMMGQGGMPNMEEMMKNAGQERANERRSSKSSSGNKSQESETPAGEVNKMLKGLFGR
;
A
#
# COMPACT_ATOMS: atom_id res chain seq x y z
N MET A 1 -22.55 0.13 -35.47
CA MET A 1 -22.51 0.81 -34.17
C MET A 1 -21.06 1.27 -33.97
N ARG A 2 -20.83 2.56 -33.89
CA ARG A 2 -19.48 3.12 -33.64
C ARG A 2 -19.24 3.08 -32.12
N PRO A 3 -18.06 2.67 -31.65
CA PRO A 3 -17.74 2.78 -30.22
C PRO A 3 -17.70 4.27 -29.87
N VAL A 4 -18.48 4.64 -28.86
CA VAL A 4 -18.39 5.96 -28.23
C VAL A 4 -17.09 5.96 -27.44
N CYS A 5 -16.05 6.58 -27.98
CA CYS A 5 -14.88 6.96 -27.17
C CYS A 5 -15.37 8.01 -26.17
N THR A 6 -15.60 7.62 -24.95
CA THR A 6 -15.75 8.54 -23.83
C THR A 6 -14.38 9.18 -23.60
N GLN A 7 -14.30 10.45 -23.88
CA GLN A 7 -13.12 11.29 -23.63
C GLN A 7 -12.93 11.33 -22.12
N THR A 8 -11.84 10.73 -21.63
CA THR A 8 -11.48 10.70 -20.21
C THR A 8 -10.99 12.08 -19.80
N ASP A 9 -11.60 12.65 -18.78
CA ASP A 9 -11.06 13.79 -18.06
C ASP A 9 -9.67 13.40 -17.50
N ALA A 10 -8.63 14.03 -18.04
CA ALA A 10 -7.29 13.91 -17.49
C ALA A 10 -7.30 14.53 -16.08
N GLY A 11 -7.00 13.75 -15.05
CA GLY A 11 -6.54 14.30 -13.80
C GLY A 11 -7.30 14.04 -12.50
N ALA A 12 -8.41 13.30 -12.47
CA ALA A 12 -9.04 12.96 -11.19
C ALA A 12 -8.42 11.67 -10.61
N PRO A 13 -8.04 11.65 -9.31
CA PRO A 13 -7.64 10.41 -8.64
C PRO A 13 -8.79 9.42 -8.63
N PRO A 14 -8.51 8.10 -8.46
CA PRO A 14 -9.58 7.12 -8.25
C PRO A 14 -10.54 7.59 -7.17
N PRO A 15 -11.86 7.37 -7.33
CA PRO A 15 -12.84 7.84 -6.36
C PRO A 15 -12.53 7.24 -4.98
N GLU A 16 -12.57 8.09 -3.95
CA GLU A 16 -12.48 7.61 -2.57
C GLU A 16 -13.76 6.84 -2.19
N PRO A 17 -13.65 5.80 -1.36
CA PRO A 17 -14.83 5.08 -0.89
C PRO A 17 -15.81 5.99 -0.16
N THR A 18 -17.06 5.98 -0.60
CA THR A 18 -18.15 6.75 0.01
C THR A 18 -18.92 5.98 1.06
N VAL A 19 -18.61 4.68 1.21
CA VAL A 19 -19.26 3.76 2.15
C VAL A 19 -18.33 3.34 3.27
N GLU A 20 -18.91 2.91 4.38
CA GLU A 20 -18.17 2.26 5.45
C GLU A 20 -18.02 0.77 5.13
N TYR A 21 -16.81 0.23 5.31
CA TYR A 21 -16.55 -1.19 5.07
C TYR A 21 -15.43 -1.73 5.95
N SER A 22 -15.38 -3.06 6.05
CA SER A 22 -14.23 -3.80 6.54
C SER A 22 -13.80 -4.86 5.52
N ALA A 23 -12.50 -5.19 5.50
CA ALA A 23 -11.95 -6.18 4.58
C ALA A 23 -10.64 -6.77 5.11
N ASP A 24 -10.30 -7.97 4.65
CA ASP A 24 -8.95 -8.50 4.76
C ASP A 24 -8.15 -8.01 3.54
N SER A 25 -6.95 -7.50 3.77
CA SER A 25 -6.05 -7.00 2.74
C SER A 25 -4.81 -7.88 2.66
N THR A 26 -4.43 -8.24 1.45
CA THR A 26 -3.14 -8.85 1.16
C THR A 26 -2.38 -7.92 0.23
N MET A 27 -1.15 -7.57 0.60
CA MET A 27 -0.25 -6.75 -0.21
C MET A 27 1.00 -7.57 -0.54
N GLU A 28 1.37 -7.58 -1.81
CA GLU A 28 2.58 -8.22 -2.33
C GLU A 28 3.50 -7.16 -2.93
N THR A 29 4.78 -7.24 -2.58
CA THR A 29 5.82 -6.36 -3.14
C THR A 29 6.78 -7.15 -4.00
N GLU A 30 7.54 -6.44 -4.86
CA GLU A 30 8.65 -7.04 -5.59
C GLU A 30 9.65 -7.69 -4.63
N GLY A 31 9.96 -8.98 -4.88
CA GLY A 31 10.76 -9.77 -3.92
C GLY A 31 9.94 -10.80 -3.13
N GLY A 32 8.62 -10.87 -3.36
CA GLY A 32 7.75 -11.92 -2.81
C GLY A 32 7.38 -11.70 -1.34
N MET A 33 7.62 -10.52 -0.78
CA MET A 33 7.15 -10.19 0.55
C MET A 33 5.63 -9.99 0.51
N THR A 34 4.92 -10.78 1.30
CA THR A 34 3.46 -10.70 1.45
C THR A 34 3.13 -10.17 2.82
N MET A 35 2.34 -9.11 2.87
CA MET A 35 1.80 -8.54 4.11
C MET A 35 0.29 -8.73 4.14
N LYS A 36 -0.23 -9.19 5.29
CA LYS A 36 -1.66 -9.34 5.51
C LYS A 36 -2.11 -8.37 6.58
N SER A 37 -3.25 -7.74 6.35
CA SER A 37 -3.85 -6.80 7.30
C SER A 37 -5.36 -6.89 7.28
N ARG A 38 -5.98 -6.43 8.36
CA ARG A 38 -7.41 -6.17 8.42
C ARG A 38 -7.65 -4.68 8.32
N VAL A 39 -8.54 -4.26 7.41
CA VAL A 39 -8.87 -2.87 7.15
C VAL A 39 -10.30 -2.56 7.59
N TYR A 40 -10.49 -1.42 8.24
CA TYR A 40 -11.77 -0.81 8.56
C TYR A 40 -11.76 0.62 8.00
N HIS A 41 -12.82 1.00 7.31
CA HIS A 41 -12.90 2.28 6.61
C HIS A 41 -14.22 2.98 6.85
N THR A 42 -14.14 4.30 7.02
CA THR A 42 -15.23 5.26 6.86
C THR A 42 -14.73 6.40 5.97
N PRO A 43 -15.57 7.27 5.41
CA PRO A 43 -15.11 8.36 4.54
C PRO A 43 -14.04 9.28 5.17
N THR A 44 -13.98 9.36 6.49
CA THR A 44 -13.04 10.25 7.21
C THR A 44 -12.05 9.54 8.12
N LYS A 45 -12.14 8.21 8.24
CA LYS A 45 -11.31 7.43 9.16
C LYS A 45 -10.93 6.08 8.53
N GLN A 46 -9.72 5.65 8.82
CA GLN A 46 -9.25 4.32 8.42
C GLN A 46 -8.47 3.68 9.56
N ARG A 47 -8.65 2.39 9.75
CA ARG A 47 -7.85 1.57 10.65
C ARG A 47 -7.29 0.41 9.85
N MET A 48 -6.02 0.13 10.03
CA MET A 48 -5.32 -1.03 9.47
C MET A 48 -4.62 -1.79 10.59
N GLU A 49 -4.96 -3.05 10.74
CA GLU A 49 -4.36 -3.96 11.71
C GLU A 49 -3.43 -4.91 10.96
N MET A 50 -2.14 -4.81 11.18
CA MET A 50 -1.16 -5.71 10.58
C MET A 50 -1.05 -6.96 11.44
N GLY A 51 -1.22 -8.14 10.81
CA GLY A 51 -1.07 -9.43 11.49
C GLY A 51 0.39 -9.74 11.79
N GLY A 52 0.63 -10.43 12.91
CA GLY A 52 1.96 -10.85 13.35
C GLY A 52 2.09 -10.81 14.87
N ALA A 53 3.23 -11.29 15.40
CA ALA A 53 3.49 -11.33 16.84
C ALA A 53 3.53 -9.92 17.48
N ASP A 54 3.86 -8.90 16.68
CA ASP A 54 3.97 -7.51 17.12
C ASP A 54 2.84 -6.62 16.54
N GLY A 55 1.66 -7.19 16.34
CA GLY A 55 0.51 -6.61 15.67
C GLY A 55 0.42 -5.10 15.80
N SER A 56 0.87 -4.37 14.77
CA SER A 56 0.80 -2.91 14.75
C SER A 56 -0.53 -2.45 14.16
N VAL A 57 -1.06 -1.37 14.69
CA VAL A 57 -2.31 -0.77 14.23
C VAL A 57 -2.04 0.66 13.77
N THR A 58 -2.39 0.95 12.53
CA THR A 58 -2.37 2.32 12.00
C THR A 58 -3.79 2.85 11.97
N ILE A 59 -4.02 4.01 12.59
CA ILE A 59 -5.32 4.69 12.58
C ILE A 59 -5.14 6.05 11.92
N ILE A 60 -5.81 6.26 10.80
CA ILE A 60 -5.81 7.52 10.06
C ILE A 60 -7.10 8.28 10.40
N ARG A 61 -6.96 9.50 10.86
CA ARG A 61 -8.07 10.40 11.23
C ARG A 61 -8.02 11.65 10.35
N LYS A 62 -8.63 11.56 9.14
CA LYS A 62 -8.74 12.72 8.24
C LYS A 62 -9.49 13.89 8.91
N ASP A 63 -10.50 13.58 9.73
CA ASP A 63 -11.28 14.54 10.51
C ASP A 63 -10.46 15.29 11.57
N LYS A 64 -9.42 14.65 12.11
CA LYS A 64 -8.49 15.24 13.10
C LYS A 64 -7.14 15.65 12.49
N LYS A 65 -6.90 15.31 11.21
CA LYS A 65 -5.63 15.53 10.49
C LYS A 65 -4.42 14.86 11.18
N VAL A 66 -4.62 13.69 11.76
CA VAL A 66 -3.57 12.93 12.44
C VAL A 66 -3.56 11.47 12.01
N VAL A 67 -2.40 10.84 12.20
CA VAL A 67 -2.20 9.39 12.11
C VAL A 67 -1.67 8.90 13.43
N TRP A 68 -2.29 7.86 13.96
CA TRP A 68 -1.82 7.14 15.14
C TRP A 68 -1.24 5.81 14.73
N GLN A 69 0.00 5.56 15.13
CA GLN A 69 0.65 4.27 15.04
C GLN A 69 0.66 3.63 16.42
N VAL A 70 -0.15 2.59 16.61
CA VAL A 70 -0.30 1.89 17.90
C VAL A 70 0.53 0.62 17.88
N MET A 71 1.33 0.40 18.91
CA MET A 71 2.15 -0.79 19.12
C MET A 71 2.04 -1.21 20.59
N GLY A 72 1.33 -2.31 20.85
CA GLY A 72 1.04 -2.77 22.22
C GLY A 72 0.27 -1.72 23.01
N ASP A 73 0.82 -1.29 24.13
CA ASP A 73 0.28 -0.30 25.05
C ASP A 73 0.79 1.14 24.80
N MET A 74 1.49 1.36 23.69
CA MET A 74 2.01 2.66 23.28
C MET A 74 1.45 3.09 21.93
N TYR A 75 1.39 4.39 21.71
CA TYR A 75 1.10 4.95 20.38
C TYR A 75 1.94 6.18 20.07
N MET A 76 2.22 6.38 18.81
CA MET A 76 2.79 7.61 18.26
C MET A 76 1.72 8.37 17.50
N GLU A 77 1.74 9.69 17.62
CA GLU A 77 0.88 10.57 16.84
C GLU A 77 1.72 11.40 15.88
N MET A 78 1.31 11.42 14.63
CA MET A 78 1.94 12.19 13.57
C MET A 78 0.88 13.04 12.87
N PRO A 79 1.21 14.27 12.44
CA PRO A 79 0.36 15.02 11.52
C PRO A 79 0.14 14.23 10.23
N LEU A 80 -1.07 14.27 9.67
CA LEU A 80 -1.43 13.51 8.47
C LEU A 80 -0.59 13.90 7.25
N ASP A 81 -0.25 15.19 7.12
CA ASP A 81 0.59 15.75 6.05
C ASP A 81 2.06 15.33 6.13
N GLN A 82 2.53 14.91 7.31
CA GLN A 82 3.90 14.40 7.53
C GLN A 82 3.95 12.87 7.57
N SER A 83 2.80 12.21 7.54
CA SER A 83 2.74 10.77 7.52
C SER A 83 2.99 10.26 6.10
N ASN A 84 3.70 9.12 5.99
CA ASN A 84 3.79 8.38 4.73
C ASN A 84 2.49 7.60 4.42
N ALA A 85 1.34 8.07 4.95
CA ALA A 85 0.06 7.48 4.63
C ALA A 85 -0.16 7.61 3.12
N PRO A 86 -0.57 6.53 2.44
CA PRO A 86 -0.77 6.58 1.01
C PRO A 86 -1.91 7.56 0.70
N ASP A 87 -1.53 8.76 0.31
CA ASP A 87 -2.44 9.77 -0.23
C ASP A 87 -2.28 9.80 -1.74
N MET A 88 -3.35 9.47 -2.44
CA MET A 88 -3.38 9.54 -3.90
C MET A 88 -3.55 10.97 -4.42
N GLY A 89 -3.82 11.95 -3.55
CA GLY A 89 -4.04 13.35 -3.92
C GLY A 89 -2.77 14.12 -4.35
N GLY A 90 -1.58 13.58 -4.05
CA GLY A 90 -0.29 14.19 -4.42
C GLY A 90 0.26 13.74 -5.77
N PHE A 91 -0.48 12.94 -6.55
CA PHE A 91 -0.03 12.43 -7.84
C PHE A 91 -0.59 13.23 -9.00
N ASP A 92 0.28 13.55 -9.97
CA ASP A 92 -0.13 14.11 -11.26
C ASP A 92 -0.53 12.97 -12.20
N ILE A 93 -1.85 12.79 -12.41
CA ILE A 93 -2.38 11.74 -13.27
C ILE A 93 -2.25 12.16 -14.72
N GLN A 94 -1.37 11.47 -15.45
CA GLN A 94 -1.09 11.70 -16.86
C GLN A 94 -2.08 10.99 -17.78
N GLU A 95 -2.53 9.82 -17.39
CA GLU A 95 -3.46 9.00 -18.15
C GLU A 95 -4.37 8.22 -17.20
N GLN A 96 -5.66 8.28 -17.50
CA GLN A 96 -6.67 7.43 -16.86
C GLN A 96 -7.61 6.90 -17.94
N THR A 97 -7.72 5.57 -18.02
CA THR A 97 -8.54 4.91 -19.04
C THR A 97 -9.32 3.76 -18.40
N GLU A 98 -10.62 3.78 -18.56
CA GLU A 98 -11.47 2.63 -18.22
C GLU A 98 -11.22 1.52 -19.24
N VAL A 99 -10.87 0.33 -18.74
CA VAL A 99 -10.52 -0.84 -19.57
C VAL A 99 -11.73 -1.76 -19.73
N GLY A 100 -12.59 -1.83 -18.72
CA GLY A 100 -13.79 -2.64 -18.70
C GLY A 100 -14.22 -3.04 -17.30
N GLU A 101 -15.20 -3.92 -17.22
CA GLU A 101 -15.73 -4.43 -15.96
C GLU A 101 -15.20 -5.85 -15.69
N GLU A 102 -14.84 -6.11 -14.45
CA GLU A 102 -14.43 -7.43 -13.96
C GLU A 102 -15.09 -7.72 -12.60
N THR A 103 -15.31 -9.00 -12.31
CA THR A 103 -15.78 -9.40 -10.97
C THR A 103 -14.61 -9.92 -10.16
N ILE A 104 -14.27 -9.23 -9.06
CA ILE A 104 -13.21 -9.59 -8.15
C ILE A 104 -13.80 -9.98 -6.80
N ASN A 105 -13.53 -11.21 -6.34
CA ASN A 105 -14.04 -11.73 -5.07
C ASN A 105 -15.56 -11.56 -4.87
N GLY A 106 -16.34 -11.73 -5.97
CA GLY A 106 -17.80 -11.60 -5.97
C GLY A 106 -18.31 -10.15 -6.08
N LEU A 107 -17.43 -9.16 -6.14
CA LEU A 107 -17.78 -7.75 -6.29
C LEU A 107 -17.59 -7.30 -7.74
N LYS A 108 -18.61 -6.62 -8.29
CA LYS A 108 -18.49 -5.95 -9.59
C LYS A 108 -17.58 -4.75 -9.48
N THR A 109 -16.58 -4.68 -10.33
CA THR A 109 -15.58 -3.62 -10.35
C THR A 109 -15.37 -3.09 -11.76
N THR A 110 -15.04 -1.81 -11.85
CA THR A 110 -14.50 -1.20 -13.06
C THR A 110 -12.98 -1.27 -13.00
N LYS A 111 -12.37 -1.85 -14.03
CA LYS A 111 -10.92 -1.89 -14.21
C LYS A 111 -10.47 -0.60 -14.88
N THR A 112 -9.64 0.16 -14.21
CA THR A 112 -9.09 1.42 -14.70
C THR A 112 -7.57 1.33 -14.79
N LYS A 113 -7.02 1.70 -15.93
CA LYS A 113 -5.58 1.91 -16.13
C LYS A 113 -5.25 3.34 -15.69
N ILE A 114 -4.18 3.49 -14.89
CA ILE A 114 -3.68 4.80 -14.46
C ILE A 114 -2.18 4.89 -14.73
N ILE A 115 -1.74 6.05 -15.21
CA ILE A 115 -0.34 6.44 -15.29
C ILE A 115 -0.23 7.78 -14.59
N ALA A 116 0.69 7.88 -13.64
CA ALA A 116 0.87 9.09 -12.85
C ALA A 116 2.34 9.36 -12.52
N THR A 117 2.62 10.60 -12.16
CA THR A 117 3.94 11.07 -11.76
C THR A 117 3.85 11.63 -10.34
N LYS A 118 4.80 11.27 -9.49
CA LYS A 118 4.96 11.86 -8.16
C LYS A 118 5.66 13.23 -8.24
N PRO A 119 5.55 14.07 -7.21
CA PRO A 119 6.26 15.35 -7.14
C PRO A 119 7.79 15.22 -7.25
N ASP A 120 8.36 14.06 -6.86
CA ASP A 120 9.78 13.73 -6.98
C ASP A 120 10.18 13.32 -8.42
N GLY A 121 9.23 13.31 -9.37
CA GLY A 121 9.43 12.91 -10.76
C GLY A 121 9.40 11.40 -11.00
N SER A 122 9.24 10.58 -9.98
CA SER A 122 9.06 9.13 -10.16
C SER A 122 7.71 8.84 -10.81
N LYS A 123 7.71 7.84 -11.71
CA LYS A 123 6.51 7.45 -12.45
C LYS A 123 5.98 6.12 -11.94
N PHE A 124 4.68 6.02 -11.88
CA PHE A 124 4.03 4.74 -11.66
C PHE A 124 2.85 4.56 -12.62
N GLY A 125 2.50 3.33 -12.86
CA GLY A 125 1.34 2.99 -13.66
C GLY A 125 0.86 1.59 -13.35
N GLY A 126 -0.38 1.32 -13.67
CA GLY A 126 -0.99 0.02 -13.44
C GLY A 126 -2.49 0.04 -13.50
N PHE A 127 -3.09 -0.92 -12.81
CA PHE A 127 -4.53 -1.13 -12.84
C PHE A 127 -5.14 -1.06 -11.45
N PHE A 128 -6.33 -0.48 -11.40
CA PHE A 128 -7.19 -0.45 -10.24
C PHE A 128 -8.52 -1.12 -10.59
N TRP A 129 -9.05 -1.92 -9.68
CA TRP A 129 -10.39 -2.52 -9.76
C TRP A 129 -11.23 -1.94 -8.66
N THR A 130 -12.12 -1.02 -9.00
CA THR A 130 -12.88 -0.21 -8.05
C THR A 130 -14.36 -0.48 -8.21
N THR A 131 -15.08 -0.68 -7.10
CA THR A 131 -16.53 -0.81 -7.10
C THR A 131 -17.21 0.54 -7.37
N LYS A 132 -18.51 0.52 -7.66
CA LYS A 132 -19.32 1.75 -7.84
C LYS A 132 -19.33 2.66 -6.60
N GLU A 133 -19.11 2.09 -5.41
CA GLU A 133 -19.02 2.83 -4.14
C GLU A 133 -17.62 3.40 -3.88
N GLY A 134 -16.68 3.23 -4.81
CA GLY A 134 -15.32 3.72 -4.70
C GLY A 134 -14.34 2.78 -3.97
N VAL A 135 -14.78 1.58 -3.56
CA VAL A 135 -13.87 0.62 -2.89
C VAL A 135 -12.92 0.01 -3.91
N THR A 136 -11.63 0.28 -3.79
CA THR A 136 -10.58 -0.37 -4.59
C THR A 136 -10.33 -1.78 -4.04
N VAL A 137 -10.87 -2.79 -4.71
CA VAL A 137 -10.81 -4.19 -4.30
C VAL A 137 -9.48 -4.83 -4.67
N LYS A 138 -8.89 -4.37 -5.79
CA LYS A 138 -7.60 -4.86 -6.27
C LYS A 138 -6.81 -3.73 -6.91
N MET A 139 -5.51 -3.79 -6.75
CA MET A 139 -4.55 -2.86 -7.33
C MET A 139 -3.31 -3.64 -7.77
N ASP A 140 -2.78 -3.33 -8.94
CA ASP A 140 -1.51 -3.87 -9.45
C ASP A 140 -0.72 -2.73 -10.09
N LEU A 141 0.30 -2.25 -9.41
CA LEU A 141 1.08 -1.08 -9.77
C LEU A 141 2.54 -1.44 -9.98
N LEU A 142 3.14 -0.78 -10.94
CA LEU A 142 4.57 -0.77 -11.14
C LEU A 142 5.08 0.67 -11.05
N SER A 143 6.04 0.91 -10.18
CA SER A 143 6.77 2.17 -10.08
C SER A 143 8.16 2.03 -10.68
N LYS A 144 8.67 3.15 -11.20
CA LYS A 144 10.05 3.27 -11.68
C LYS A 144 10.69 4.50 -11.04
N GLU A 145 11.78 4.27 -10.33
CA GLU A 145 12.63 5.28 -9.74
C GLU A 145 14.06 5.06 -10.25
N GLY A 146 14.53 5.92 -11.15
CA GLY A 146 15.77 5.68 -11.89
C GLY A 146 15.73 4.36 -12.66
N ASP A 147 16.69 3.47 -12.39
CA ASP A 147 16.75 2.13 -13.00
C ASP A 147 16.03 1.04 -12.17
N LYS A 148 15.57 1.39 -10.96
CA LYS A 148 14.85 0.45 -10.10
C LYS A 148 13.38 0.42 -10.49
N LYS A 149 12.86 -0.79 -10.65
CA LYS A 149 11.43 -1.06 -10.82
C LYS A 149 10.93 -1.72 -9.54
N MET A 150 9.76 -1.32 -9.08
CA MET A 150 9.11 -1.91 -7.92
C MET A 150 7.66 -2.20 -8.26
N ARG A 151 7.27 -3.47 -8.14
CA ARG A 151 5.86 -3.86 -8.26
C ARG A 151 5.22 -3.92 -6.89
N MET A 152 4.00 -3.41 -6.81
CA MET A 152 3.15 -3.49 -5.63
C MET A 152 1.76 -3.94 -6.09
N ALA A 153 1.29 -5.05 -5.55
CA ALA A 153 -0.07 -5.53 -5.79
C ALA A 153 -0.81 -5.62 -4.45
N SER A 154 -2.06 -5.26 -4.43
CA SER A 154 -2.91 -5.49 -3.27
C SER A 154 -4.29 -6.00 -3.69
N GLU A 155 -4.89 -6.81 -2.81
CA GLU A 155 -6.22 -7.36 -3.01
C GLU A 155 -6.99 -7.41 -1.69
N LEU A 156 -8.25 -7.01 -1.75
CA LEU A 156 -9.19 -7.11 -0.63
C LEU A 156 -10.06 -8.36 -0.79
N THR A 157 -10.17 -9.10 0.29
CA THR A 157 -11.08 -10.24 0.43
C THR A 157 -12.02 -10.01 1.61
N ASN A 158 -13.09 -10.80 1.71
CA ASN A 158 -14.06 -10.71 2.79
C ASN A 158 -14.59 -9.27 3.02
N VAL A 159 -14.79 -8.53 1.93
CA VAL A 159 -15.30 -7.15 1.97
C VAL A 159 -16.74 -7.16 2.49
N LYS A 160 -16.98 -6.41 3.57
CA LYS A 160 -18.30 -6.21 4.16
C LYS A 160 -18.61 -4.72 4.17
N ILE A 161 -19.63 -4.32 3.40
CA ILE A 161 -20.12 -2.94 3.38
C ILE A 161 -21.18 -2.81 4.48
N GLU A 162 -20.77 -2.26 5.62
CA GLU A 162 -21.58 -2.09 6.80
C GLU A 162 -21.02 -0.97 7.68
N LYS A 163 -21.85 -0.41 8.57
CA LYS A 163 -21.40 0.59 9.53
C LYS A 163 -20.31 0.05 10.43
N GLN A 164 -19.27 0.84 10.63
CA GLN A 164 -18.14 0.48 11.47
C GLN A 164 -18.31 1.03 12.89
N ASN A 165 -17.89 0.25 13.89
CA ASN A 165 -17.89 0.71 15.27
C ASN A 165 -16.94 1.91 15.44
N PRO A 166 -17.40 3.09 15.90
CA PRO A 166 -16.57 4.26 16.07
C PRO A 166 -15.35 4.05 16.99
N ALA A 167 -15.45 3.15 17.97
CA ALA A 167 -14.36 2.86 18.89
C ALA A 167 -13.12 2.23 18.19
N LEU A 168 -13.30 1.63 17.01
CA LEU A 168 -12.18 1.11 16.21
C LEU A 168 -11.21 2.20 15.77
N PHE A 169 -11.67 3.44 15.66
CA PHE A 169 -10.90 4.56 15.16
C PHE A 169 -10.37 5.48 16.26
N GLU A 170 -10.37 5.01 17.49
CA GLU A 170 -9.77 5.70 18.64
C GLU A 170 -8.56 4.90 19.15
N VAL A 171 -7.65 5.62 19.79
CA VAL A 171 -6.51 4.98 20.48
C VAL A 171 -7.06 4.12 21.62
N PRO A 172 -6.55 2.90 21.83
CA PRO A 172 -6.98 2.02 22.92
C PRO A 172 -6.91 2.72 24.28
N ALA A 173 -7.90 2.51 25.12
CA ALA A 173 -7.91 3.07 26.47
C ALA A 173 -6.70 2.55 27.26
N GLY A 174 -5.96 3.47 27.88
CA GLY A 174 -4.75 3.14 28.63
C GLY A 174 -3.44 3.14 27.80
N ALA A 175 -3.52 3.30 26.49
CA ALA A 175 -2.29 3.42 25.68
C ALA A 175 -1.56 4.73 25.99
N THR A 176 -0.24 4.63 26.15
CA THR A 176 0.63 5.76 26.49
C THR A 176 1.14 6.42 25.19
N LYS A 177 1.01 7.73 25.09
CA LYS A 177 1.59 8.49 23.98
C LYS A 177 3.11 8.48 24.07
N ASN A 178 3.76 7.99 23.04
CA ASN A 178 5.21 8.08 22.88
C ASN A 178 5.53 9.35 22.07
N ASP A 179 6.15 10.31 22.71
CA ASP A 179 6.53 11.59 22.07
C ASP A 179 7.95 11.46 21.50
N MET A 180 8.06 11.19 20.19
CA MET A 180 9.36 11.11 19.51
C MET A 180 10.19 12.39 19.64
N GLY A 181 9.55 13.54 19.86
CA GLY A 181 10.23 14.81 20.10
C GLY A 181 11.04 14.82 21.41
N ALA A 182 10.53 14.16 22.45
CA ALA A 182 11.24 14.01 23.72
C ALA A 182 12.46 13.07 23.60
N MET A 183 12.37 12.09 22.70
CA MET A 183 13.46 11.12 22.46
C MET A 183 14.59 11.70 21.58
N MET A 184 14.26 12.64 20.68
CA MET A 184 15.25 13.38 19.88
C MET A 184 15.92 14.53 20.65
N GLY A 185 15.30 15.01 21.72
CA GLY A 185 15.79 16.18 22.51
C GLY A 185 16.66 15.84 23.69
N GLN A 186 16.72 14.60 24.16
CA GLN A 186 17.42 14.24 25.38
C GLN A 186 18.22 12.93 25.22
N GLY A 187 19.39 13.06 24.61
CA GLY A 187 20.43 12.02 24.63
C GLY A 187 20.44 11.11 23.40
N GLY A 188 21.33 11.44 22.51
CA GLY A 188 21.99 10.63 21.50
C GLY A 188 21.28 9.38 21.00
N MET A 189 20.81 9.42 19.77
CA MET A 189 20.57 8.18 19.03
C MET A 189 21.80 7.26 19.15
N PRO A 190 21.65 5.99 19.54
CA PRO A 190 22.71 5.03 19.30
C PRO A 190 23.02 5.11 17.80
N ASN A 191 24.29 5.31 17.49
CA ASN A 191 24.81 5.57 16.16
C ASN A 191 24.20 4.59 15.15
N MET A 192 23.34 5.08 14.25
CA MET A 192 22.65 4.27 13.22
C MET A 192 23.68 3.53 12.35
N GLU A 193 24.91 4.03 12.30
CA GLU A 193 26.05 3.41 11.64
C GLU A 193 26.56 2.16 12.39
N GLU A 194 26.48 2.15 13.71
CA GLU A 194 26.81 0.99 14.55
C GLU A 194 25.73 -0.09 14.48
N MET A 195 24.47 0.31 14.40
CA MET A 195 23.34 -0.62 14.23
C MET A 195 23.35 -1.26 12.83
N MET A 196 23.71 -0.51 11.77
CA MET A 196 23.92 -1.07 10.43
C MET A 196 25.16 -1.96 10.34
N LYS A 197 26.24 -1.67 11.05
CA LYS A 197 27.41 -2.54 11.11
C LYS A 197 27.13 -3.87 11.81
N ASN A 198 26.38 -3.85 12.90
CA ASN A 198 25.99 -5.07 13.62
C ASN A 198 25.01 -5.93 12.81
N ALA A 199 24.00 -5.34 12.17
CA ALA A 199 23.10 -6.05 11.27
C ALA A 199 23.81 -6.62 10.02
N GLY A 200 24.86 -5.95 9.55
CA GLY A 200 25.72 -6.44 8.46
C GLY A 200 26.57 -7.65 8.85
N GLN A 201 27.06 -7.71 10.09
CA GLN A 201 27.85 -8.83 10.59
C GLN A 201 27.03 -10.09 10.90
N GLU A 202 25.81 -9.96 11.39
CA GLU A 202 24.91 -11.10 11.57
C GLU A 202 24.54 -11.75 10.24
N ARG A 203 24.21 -10.97 9.19
CA ARG A 203 23.94 -11.48 7.85
C ARG A 203 25.15 -12.12 7.16
N ALA A 204 26.37 -11.70 7.50
CA ALA A 204 27.62 -12.30 6.98
C ALA A 204 27.90 -13.66 7.64
N ASN A 205 27.53 -13.86 8.91
CA ASN A 205 27.67 -15.13 9.62
C ASN A 205 26.61 -16.17 9.18
N GLU A 206 25.37 -15.76 8.93
CA GLU A 206 24.34 -16.67 8.41
C GLU A 206 24.66 -17.17 7.00
N ARG A 207 25.27 -16.34 6.13
CA ARG A 207 25.71 -16.77 4.79
C ARG A 207 26.89 -17.75 4.78
N ARG A 208 27.63 -17.85 5.89
CA ARG A 208 28.71 -18.85 6.03
C ARG A 208 28.20 -20.23 6.47
N SER A 209 27.05 -20.28 7.16
CA SER A 209 26.47 -21.56 7.63
C SER A 209 25.56 -22.25 6.61
N SER A 210 25.07 -21.53 5.57
CA SER A 210 24.09 -22.06 4.60
C SER A 210 24.69 -22.52 3.27
N LYS A 211 26.02 -22.67 3.14
CA LYS A 211 26.68 -23.12 1.91
C LYS A 211 26.88 -24.63 1.86
N SER A 212 25.85 -25.43 2.18
CA SER A 212 25.76 -26.85 1.83
C SER A 212 24.28 -27.25 1.72
N SER A 213 23.71 -27.19 0.57
CA SER A 213 22.91 -28.22 -0.11
C SER A 213 22.11 -27.65 -1.29
N SER A 214 22.51 -28.09 -2.45
CA SER A 214 21.68 -28.68 -3.51
C SER A 214 20.50 -27.90 -4.12
N GLY A 215 20.62 -27.70 -5.42
CA GLY A 215 19.69 -27.15 -6.37
C GLY A 215 18.33 -27.84 -6.49
N ASN A 216 17.37 -27.07 -6.98
CA ASN A 216 16.30 -27.62 -7.80
C ASN A 216 15.74 -26.54 -8.76
N LYS A 217 15.49 -26.96 -10.00
CA LYS A 217 14.89 -26.20 -11.09
C LYS A 217 13.41 -25.91 -10.79
N SER A 218 12.96 -24.69 -10.95
CA SER A 218 11.54 -24.32 -10.89
C SER A 218 11.02 -23.95 -12.26
N GLN A 219 9.90 -24.56 -12.63
CA GLN A 219 9.09 -24.29 -13.81
C GLN A 219 8.47 -22.89 -13.74
N GLU A 220 8.48 -22.23 -14.88
CA GLU A 220 7.84 -20.95 -15.14
C GLU A 220 6.33 -21.16 -15.28
N SER A 221 5.55 -20.62 -14.35
CA SER A 221 4.09 -20.55 -14.45
C SER A 221 3.69 -19.16 -14.93
N GLU A 222 2.87 -19.12 -15.99
CA GLU A 222 2.27 -17.88 -16.53
C GLU A 222 1.40 -17.21 -15.45
N THR A 223 1.88 -16.09 -14.93
CA THR A 223 1.15 -15.25 -13.98
C THR A 223 0.76 -13.93 -14.64
N PRO A 224 -0.29 -13.22 -14.16
CA PRO A 224 -0.74 -11.91 -14.67
C PRO A 224 0.35 -10.83 -14.76
N ALA A 225 1.48 -11.03 -14.07
CA ALA A 225 2.67 -10.19 -14.15
C ALA A 225 3.24 -10.03 -15.57
N GLY A 226 2.96 -10.97 -16.47
CA GLY A 226 3.42 -10.91 -17.87
C GLY A 226 2.79 -9.77 -18.67
N GLU A 227 1.51 -9.47 -18.44
CA GLU A 227 0.80 -8.41 -19.15
C GLU A 227 1.24 -7.02 -18.72
N VAL A 228 1.43 -6.81 -17.41
CA VAL A 228 1.91 -5.54 -16.85
C VAL A 228 3.32 -5.25 -17.34
N ASN A 229 4.17 -6.27 -17.41
CA ASN A 229 5.56 -6.12 -17.87
C ASN A 229 5.64 -5.83 -19.40
N LYS A 230 4.72 -6.40 -20.19
CA LYS A 230 4.62 -6.15 -21.64
C LYS A 230 4.14 -4.72 -21.94
N MET A 231 3.21 -4.21 -21.13
CA MET A 231 2.66 -2.87 -21.22
C MET A 231 3.71 -1.79 -20.90
N LEU A 232 4.56 -2.06 -19.92
CA LEU A 232 5.60 -1.12 -19.49
C LEU A 232 6.83 -1.10 -20.39
N LYS A 233 7.13 -2.19 -21.09
CA LYS A 233 8.14 -2.14 -22.17
C LYS A 233 7.76 -1.16 -23.28
N GLY A 234 6.47 -0.98 -23.55
CA GLY A 234 5.96 0.04 -24.48
C GLY A 234 6.04 1.48 -23.96
N LEU A 235 5.97 1.66 -22.63
CA LEU A 235 5.92 2.99 -22.00
C LEU A 235 7.32 3.58 -21.69
N PHE A 236 8.29 2.72 -21.37
CA PHE A 236 9.63 3.14 -20.93
C PHE A 236 10.74 2.77 -21.93
N GLY A 237 10.38 2.22 -23.10
CA GLY A 237 11.29 1.75 -24.14
C GLY A 237 11.55 2.76 -25.26
N ARG A 238 11.74 4.04 -24.92
CA ARG A 238 12.34 5.04 -25.81
C ARG A 238 13.36 5.84 -25.07
#